data_79f019a30217d88242579a25dfabec4f
#
_entry.id   79f019a30217d88242579a25dfabec4f
#
_cell.length_a   1.000
_cell.length_b   1.000
_cell.length_c   1.000
_cell.angle_alpha   90.00
_cell.angle_beta   90.00
_cell.angle_gamma   90.00
#
_symmetry.space_group_name_H-M   'P 1'
#
loop_
_entity.id
_entity.type
_entity.pdbx_description
1 polymer ?
#
loop_
_entity_poly.entity_id
_entity_poly.type
_entity_poly.pdbx_seq_one_letter_code
_entity_poly.pdbx_strand_id
1 'polypeptide(L)'
;ERTSQINPDAIKLLNIAGAYWRGDEKRPMLQRIYGTAWNSSQELEDYLWRQEEARKRDHRKLGKELDLFSQSPDVGAGLILWHPKGAMVRHLAEEYCKRDHLENGYDLVITPHIGRANLWNMSGHLTWFKENMYAPMKIDEDEYYAKPMNCPFHIQIYKSKTRSYRDLPIRYA
;
A
#
# COMPACT_ATOMS: atom_id res chain seq x y z
N GLU A 1 -1.33 -20.37 -30.61
CA GLU A 1 -2.54 -19.59 -30.92
C GLU A 1 -2.33 -18.83 -32.23
N ARG A 2 -3.33 -18.85 -33.10
CA ARG A 2 -3.22 -18.23 -34.43
C ARG A 2 -3.61 -16.75 -34.31
N THR A 3 -2.74 -15.86 -34.75
CA THR A 3 -3.00 -14.40 -34.80
C THR A 3 -4.26 -14.02 -35.59
N SER A 4 -4.72 -14.91 -36.51
CA SER A 4 -5.96 -14.74 -37.27
C SER A 4 -7.25 -14.83 -36.41
N GLN A 5 -7.15 -15.22 -35.14
CA GLN A 5 -8.27 -15.29 -34.21
C GLN A 5 -8.41 -14.02 -33.35
N ILE A 6 -7.46 -13.09 -33.47
CA ILE A 6 -7.45 -11.86 -32.68
C ILE A 6 -8.31 -10.82 -33.42
N ASN A 7 -9.32 -10.27 -32.70
CA ASN A 7 -10.11 -9.14 -33.22
C ASN A 7 -9.30 -7.84 -33.13
N PRO A 8 -8.84 -7.26 -34.25
CA PRO A 8 -8.00 -6.06 -34.23
C PRO A 8 -8.74 -4.85 -33.64
N ASP A 9 -10.07 -4.79 -33.74
CA ASP A 9 -10.88 -3.69 -33.22
C ASP A 9 -11.06 -3.76 -31.69
N ALA A 10 -10.66 -4.88 -31.07
CA ALA A 10 -10.67 -5.09 -29.63
C ALA A 10 -9.30 -4.94 -28.98
N ILE A 11 -8.32 -4.34 -29.68
CA ILE A 11 -6.95 -4.11 -29.19
C ILE A 11 -6.65 -2.61 -29.16
N LYS A 12 -5.98 -2.17 -28.10
CA LYS A 12 -5.48 -0.79 -27.97
C LYS A 12 -4.05 -0.78 -27.44
N LEU A 13 -3.18 -0.07 -28.13
CA LEU A 13 -1.87 0.31 -27.58
C LEU A 13 -2.07 1.54 -26.69
N LEU A 14 -1.56 1.48 -25.46
CA LEU A 14 -1.83 2.46 -24.41
C LEU A 14 -0.69 3.46 -24.25
N ASN A 15 0.53 2.97 -24.03
CA ASN A 15 1.71 3.80 -23.86
C ASN A 15 3.00 3.05 -24.18
N ILE A 16 4.12 3.79 -24.16
CA ILE A 16 5.47 3.28 -24.36
C ILE A 16 6.31 3.74 -23.17
N ALA A 17 7.16 2.85 -22.64
CA ALA A 17 8.14 3.18 -21.61
C ALA A 17 9.49 2.52 -21.91
N GLY A 18 10.57 3.11 -21.40
CA GLY A 18 11.88 2.45 -21.37
C GLY A 18 11.89 1.26 -20.41
N ALA A 19 12.61 0.22 -20.74
CA ALA A 19 12.83 -0.92 -19.85
C ALA A 19 14.19 -1.54 -20.11
N TYR A 20 15.01 -1.72 -19.07
CA TYR A 20 16.27 -2.42 -19.20
C TYR A 20 16.03 -3.92 -19.39
N TRP A 21 16.82 -4.55 -20.27
CA TRP A 21 16.74 -5.98 -20.49
C TRP A 21 16.96 -6.75 -19.18
N ARG A 22 15.95 -7.53 -18.77
CA ARG A 22 15.92 -8.28 -17.51
C ARG A 22 16.10 -7.44 -16.24
N GLY A 23 15.77 -6.14 -16.30
CA GLY A 23 15.87 -5.24 -15.14
C GLY A 23 17.30 -4.80 -14.80
N ASP A 24 18.28 -5.10 -15.62
CA ASP A 24 19.69 -4.78 -15.40
C ASP A 24 20.06 -3.46 -16.12
N GLU A 25 20.34 -2.41 -15.36
CA GLU A 25 20.68 -1.07 -15.88
C GLU A 25 21.95 -1.04 -16.75
N LYS A 26 22.81 -2.04 -16.61
CA LYS A 26 24.03 -2.20 -17.41
C LYS A 26 23.76 -2.79 -18.79
N ARG A 27 22.55 -3.25 -19.04
CA ARG A 27 22.13 -3.84 -20.31
C ARG A 27 21.41 -2.83 -21.21
N PRO A 28 21.27 -3.14 -22.52
CA PRO A 28 20.57 -2.24 -23.43
C PRO A 28 19.16 -1.88 -22.95
N MET A 29 18.84 -0.60 -23.04
CA MET A 29 17.48 -0.12 -22.81
C MET A 29 16.60 -0.44 -24.02
N LEU A 30 15.49 -1.12 -23.77
CA LEU A 30 14.49 -1.49 -24.75
C LEU A 30 13.26 -0.58 -24.60
N GLN A 31 12.42 -0.54 -25.61
CA GLN A 31 11.10 0.05 -25.55
C GLN A 31 10.10 -1.03 -25.12
N ARG A 32 9.33 -0.75 -24.05
CA ARG A 32 8.22 -1.57 -23.62
C ARG A 32 6.92 -0.92 -24.10
N ILE A 33 6.20 -1.65 -24.94
CA ILE A 33 4.89 -1.22 -25.43
C ILE A 33 3.83 -1.86 -24.52
N TYR A 34 2.97 -1.02 -23.97
CA TYR A 34 1.81 -1.46 -23.18
C TYR A 34 0.57 -1.41 -24.03
N GLY A 35 -0.20 -2.47 -23.99
CA GLY A 35 -1.46 -2.59 -24.69
C GLY A 35 -2.46 -3.40 -23.91
N THR A 36 -3.70 -3.42 -24.39
CA THR A 36 -4.78 -4.26 -23.86
C THR A 36 -5.53 -4.90 -25.01
N ALA A 37 -6.08 -6.09 -24.78
CA ALA A 37 -6.89 -6.82 -25.74
C ALA A 37 -8.12 -7.39 -25.03
N TRP A 38 -9.25 -7.36 -25.69
CA TRP A 38 -10.56 -7.75 -25.18
C TRP A 38 -11.27 -8.66 -26.17
N ASN A 39 -12.37 -9.30 -25.76
CA ASN A 39 -13.11 -10.21 -26.67
C ASN A 39 -13.92 -9.44 -27.72
N SER A 40 -14.32 -8.21 -27.41
CA SER A 40 -15.08 -7.35 -28.32
C SER A 40 -14.64 -5.89 -28.22
N SER A 41 -14.96 -5.11 -29.25
CA SER A 41 -14.75 -3.66 -29.26
C SER A 41 -15.53 -2.96 -28.15
N GLN A 42 -16.74 -3.44 -27.82
CA GLN A 42 -17.54 -2.90 -26.73
C GLN A 42 -16.85 -3.05 -25.36
N GLU A 43 -16.28 -4.22 -25.08
CA GLU A 43 -15.51 -4.43 -23.84
C GLU A 43 -14.28 -3.54 -23.75
N LEU A 44 -13.62 -3.29 -24.88
CA LEU A 44 -12.49 -2.36 -24.97
C LEU A 44 -12.95 -0.91 -24.69
N GLU A 45 -14.05 -0.46 -25.28
CA GLU A 45 -14.62 0.86 -25.03
C GLU A 45 -15.00 1.05 -23.57
N ASP A 46 -15.67 0.07 -22.96
CA ASP A 46 -16.03 0.08 -21.55
C ASP A 46 -14.79 0.13 -20.63
N TYR A 47 -13.71 -0.56 -21.01
CA TYR A 47 -12.45 -0.50 -20.29
C TYR A 47 -11.81 0.89 -20.39
N LEU A 48 -11.73 1.46 -21.60
CA LEU A 48 -11.15 2.78 -21.82
C LEU A 48 -11.96 3.88 -21.11
N TRP A 49 -13.28 3.78 -21.14
CA TRP A 49 -14.16 4.67 -20.39
C TRP A 49 -13.90 4.58 -18.88
N ARG A 50 -13.80 3.36 -18.32
CA ARG A 50 -13.45 3.17 -16.89
C ARG A 50 -12.10 3.75 -16.54
N GLN A 51 -11.10 3.62 -17.41
CA GLN A 51 -9.78 4.22 -17.21
C GLN A 51 -9.84 5.76 -17.19
N GLU A 52 -10.61 6.36 -18.08
CA GLU A 52 -10.80 7.81 -18.10
C GLU A 52 -11.56 8.32 -16.87
N GLU A 53 -12.61 7.62 -16.47
CA GLU A 53 -13.34 7.92 -15.23
C GLU A 53 -12.46 7.78 -13.98
N ALA A 54 -11.60 6.77 -13.94
CA ALA A 54 -10.63 6.59 -12.85
C ALA A 54 -9.64 7.78 -12.77
N ARG A 55 -9.15 8.28 -13.92
CA ARG A 55 -8.28 9.47 -13.96
C ARG A 55 -8.97 10.72 -13.43
N LYS A 56 -10.25 10.92 -13.75
CA LYS A 56 -11.04 12.05 -13.24
C LYS A 56 -11.22 11.99 -11.73
N ARG A 57 -11.27 10.76 -11.18
CA ARG A 57 -11.46 10.47 -9.74
C ARG A 57 -10.17 10.21 -8.98
N ASP A 58 -9.02 10.52 -9.57
CA ASP A 58 -7.72 10.36 -8.90
C ASP A 58 -7.71 11.19 -7.60
N HIS A 59 -7.44 10.52 -6.48
CA HIS A 59 -7.42 11.13 -5.15
C HIS A 59 -6.43 12.30 -5.05
N ARG A 60 -5.33 12.28 -5.80
CA ARG A 60 -4.33 13.36 -5.82
C ARG A 60 -4.90 14.64 -6.43
N LYS A 61 -5.80 14.49 -7.41
CA LYS A 61 -6.53 15.59 -8.04
C LYS A 61 -7.66 16.06 -7.13
N LEU A 62 -8.58 15.16 -6.80
CA LEU A 62 -9.76 15.47 -5.98
C LEU A 62 -9.39 15.94 -4.58
N GLY A 63 -8.35 15.36 -3.97
CA GLY A 63 -7.87 15.74 -2.65
C GLY A 63 -7.46 17.21 -2.59
N LYS A 64 -6.79 17.69 -3.65
CA LYS A 64 -6.39 19.10 -3.77
C LYS A 64 -7.58 20.01 -4.12
N GLU A 65 -8.41 19.64 -5.09
CA GLU A 65 -9.56 20.42 -5.53
C GLU A 65 -10.63 20.60 -4.44
N LEU A 66 -10.83 19.57 -3.63
CA LEU A 66 -11.82 19.56 -2.54
C LEU A 66 -11.25 19.96 -1.18
N ASP A 67 -9.97 20.33 -1.11
CA ASP A 67 -9.28 20.70 0.12
C ASP A 67 -9.35 19.59 1.19
N LEU A 68 -9.04 18.35 0.80
CA LEU A 68 -9.11 17.20 1.71
C LEU A 68 -7.80 16.98 2.47
N PHE A 69 -6.67 17.24 1.85
CA PHE A 69 -5.34 17.05 2.42
C PHE A 69 -4.26 17.83 1.67
N SER A 70 -3.15 18.03 2.33
CA SER A 70 -1.96 18.64 1.73
C SER A 70 -0.68 17.95 2.16
N GLN A 71 0.41 18.30 1.51
CA GLN A 71 1.78 17.97 1.91
C GLN A 71 2.55 19.27 2.11
N SER A 72 3.45 19.27 3.08
CA SER A 72 4.35 20.41 3.34
C SER A 72 5.79 19.92 3.32
N PRO A 73 6.71 20.66 2.68
CA PRO A 73 8.15 20.38 2.80
C PRO A 73 8.64 20.40 4.24
N ASP A 74 8.08 21.27 5.08
CA ASP A 74 8.45 21.41 6.49
C ASP A 74 8.04 20.20 7.34
N VAL A 75 7.00 19.48 6.91
CA VAL A 75 6.54 18.24 7.57
C VAL A 75 7.32 17.03 7.08
N GLY A 76 7.62 16.98 5.79
CA GLY A 76 8.39 15.92 5.16
C GLY A 76 7.63 15.19 4.04
N ALA A 77 8.39 14.58 3.15
CA ALA A 77 7.85 13.88 2.00
C ALA A 77 6.99 12.65 2.42
N GLY A 78 5.81 12.53 1.84
CA GLY A 78 4.90 11.42 2.12
C GLY A 78 4.11 11.54 3.42
N LEU A 79 4.35 12.57 4.23
CA LEU A 79 3.59 12.84 5.46
C LEU A 79 2.42 13.77 5.14
N ILE A 80 1.22 13.24 5.29
CA ILE A 80 -0.02 13.89 4.84
C ILE A 80 -0.67 14.67 5.98
N LEU A 81 -0.95 15.95 5.73
CA LEU A 81 -1.77 16.79 6.59
C LEU A 81 -3.23 16.67 6.15
N TRP A 82 -4.08 16.12 7.01
CA TRP A 82 -5.50 15.96 6.74
C TRP A 82 -6.26 17.22 7.14
N HIS A 83 -6.95 17.84 6.18
CA HIS A 83 -7.80 19.00 6.41
C HIS A 83 -9.16 18.55 6.97
N PRO A 84 -9.99 19.46 7.52
CA PRO A 84 -11.22 19.09 8.23
C PRO A 84 -12.14 18.15 7.45
N LYS A 85 -12.39 18.42 6.17
CA LYS A 85 -13.22 17.58 5.31
C LYS A 85 -12.58 16.19 5.07
N GLY A 86 -11.28 16.17 4.77
CA GLY A 86 -10.54 14.93 4.55
C GLY A 86 -10.41 14.10 5.83
N ALA A 87 -10.17 14.73 6.97
CA ALA A 87 -10.14 14.07 8.27
C ALA A 87 -11.49 13.41 8.59
N MET A 88 -12.61 14.06 8.26
CA MET A 88 -13.94 13.47 8.45
C MET A 88 -14.16 12.26 7.52
N VAL A 89 -13.80 12.34 6.26
CA VAL A 89 -13.89 11.20 5.32
C VAL A 89 -13.04 10.04 5.80
N ARG A 90 -11.81 10.33 6.25
CA ARG A 90 -10.92 9.32 6.83
C ARG A 90 -11.54 8.68 8.09
N HIS A 91 -12.07 9.47 9.01
CA HIS A 91 -12.73 8.99 10.22
C HIS A 91 -13.88 8.03 9.90
N LEU A 92 -14.76 8.38 8.97
CA LEU A 92 -15.88 7.53 8.56
C LEU A 92 -15.41 6.21 7.95
N ALA A 93 -14.33 6.23 7.15
CA ALA A 93 -13.73 5.03 6.58
C ALA A 93 -13.09 4.14 7.67
N GLU A 94 -12.38 4.75 8.62
CA GLU A 94 -11.78 4.02 9.75
C GLU A 94 -12.86 3.37 10.64
N GLU A 95 -13.96 4.08 10.94
CA GLU A 95 -15.07 3.54 11.71
C GLU A 95 -15.77 2.38 10.98
N TYR A 96 -15.96 2.51 9.66
CA TYR A 96 -16.48 1.42 8.85
C TYR A 96 -15.57 0.18 8.93
N CYS A 97 -14.27 0.33 8.72
CA CYS A 97 -13.31 -0.77 8.77
C CYS A 97 -13.27 -1.43 10.16
N LYS A 98 -13.26 -0.63 11.24
CA LYS A 98 -13.27 -1.18 12.60
C LYS A 98 -14.52 -2.01 12.87
N ARG A 99 -15.68 -1.50 12.49
CA ARG A 99 -16.94 -2.21 12.66
C ARG A 99 -16.96 -3.50 11.87
N ASP A 100 -16.57 -3.46 10.61
CA ASP A 100 -16.50 -4.64 9.74
C ASP A 100 -15.57 -5.72 10.33
N HIS A 101 -14.41 -5.34 10.86
CA HIS A 101 -13.49 -6.28 11.51
C HIS A 101 -14.12 -6.92 12.76
N LEU A 102 -14.75 -6.12 13.62
CA LEU A 102 -15.41 -6.62 14.83
C LEU A 102 -16.55 -7.59 14.49
N GLU A 103 -17.39 -7.25 13.51
CA GLU A 103 -18.51 -8.08 13.04
C GLU A 103 -18.02 -9.41 12.42
N ASN A 104 -16.80 -9.42 11.88
CA ASN A 104 -16.14 -10.62 11.31
C ASN A 104 -15.22 -11.36 12.30
N GLY A 105 -15.33 -11.06 13.60
CA GLY A 105 -14.64 -11.80 14.67
C GLY A 105 -13.16 -11.48 14.80
N TYR A 106 -12.75 -10.26 14.46
CA TYR A 106 -11.43 -9.74 14.78
C TYR A 106 -11.45 -8.99 16.11
N ASP A 107 -10.36 -9.13 16.87
CA ASP A 107 -10.10 -8.31 18.06
C ASP A 107 -9.28 -7.09 17.67
N LEU A 108 -9.78 -5.89 18.05
CA LEU A 108 -9.01 -4.67 17.83
C LEU A 108 -7.82 -4.61 18.79
N VAL A 109 -6.66 -4.30 18.25
CA VAL A 109 -5.44 -4.10 19.03
C VAL A 109 -4.79 -2.77 18.68
N ILE A 110 -4.17 -2.13 19.68
CA ILE A 110 -3.44 -0.88 19.51
C ILE A 110 -2.00 -1.10 19.95
N THR A 111 -1.08 -0.72 19.10
CA THR A 111 0.36 -0.92 19.33
C THR A 111 1.12 0.40 19.26
N PRO A 112 2.25 0.56 19.97
CA PRO A 112 3.09 1.75 19.88
C PRO A 112 3.54 2.07 18.45
N HIS A 113 3.82 3.34 18.17
CA HIS A 113 4.35 3.76 16.88
C HIS A 113 5.87 3.58 16.75
N ILE A 114 6.55 3.40 17.88
CA ILE A 114 8.00 3.16 17.96
C ILE A 114 8.28 1.89 18.75
N GLY A 115 9.40 1.23 18.48
CA GLY A 115 9.83 0.05 19.20
C GLY A 115 11.35 -0.08 19.25
N ARG A 116 11.88 -0.75 20.27
CA ARG A 116 13.31 -1.00 20.44
C ARG A 116 13.89 -1.78 19.27
N ALA A 117 15.15 -1.52 18.94
CA ALA A 117 15.90 -2.18 17.86
C ALA A 117 15.82 -3.71 17.93
N ASN A 118 15.82 -4.29 19.15
CA ASN A 118 15.75 -5.72 19.33
C ASN A 118 14.50 -6.38 18.71
N LEU A 119 13.34 -5.71 18.76
CA LEU A 119 12.12 -6.19 18.10
C LEU A 119 12.30 -6.38 16.60
N TRP A 120 12.99 -5.42 15.97
CA TRP A 120 13.25 -5.38 14.54
C TRP A 120 14.37 -6.33 14.11
N ASN A 121 15.35 -6.58 15.00
CA ASN A 121 16.35 -7.62 14.80
C ASN A 121 15.72 -9.00 14.83
N MET A 122 14.93 -9.31 15.87
CA MET A 122 14.26 -10.60 16.00
C MET A 122 13.31 -10.94 14.86
N SER A 123 12.65 -9.92 14.29
CA SER A 123 11.73 -10.08 13.17
C SER A 123 12.39 -10.01 11.80
N GLY A 124 13.72 -9.79 11.74
CA GLY A 124 14.50 -9.71 10.49
C GLY A 124 14.36 -8.39 9.72
N HIS A 125 13.62 -7.41 10.24
CA HIS A 125 13.40 -6.15 9.53
C HIS A 125 14.69 -5.37 9.32
N LEU A 126 15.59 -5.34 10.28
CA LEU A 126 16.89 -4.66 10.16
C LEU A 126 17.87 -5.37 9.22
N THR A 127 17.61 -6.64 8.88
CA THR A 127 18.39 -7.40 7.90
C THR A 127 17.91 -7.14 6.47
N TRP A 128 16.58 -7.15 6.26
CA TRP A 128 16.00 -7.16 4.92
C TRP A 128 15.42 -5.82 4.46
N PHE A 129 15.05 -4.93 5.41
CA PHE A 129 14.30 -3.70 5.14
C PHE A 129 14.95 -2.45 5.72
N LYS A 130 16.17 -2.52 6.22
CA LYS A 130 16.86 -1.41 6.89
C LYS A 130 16.88 -0.13 6.05
N GLU A 131 17.12 -0.26 4.75
CA GLU A 131 17.19 0.88 3.82
C GLU A 131 15.85 1.59 3.63
N ASN A 132 14.74 0.92 3.92
CA ASN A 132 13.37 1.44 3.82
C ASN A 132 12.80 1.89 5.17
N MET A 133 13.61 1.87 6.23
CA MET A 133 13.20 2.31 7.57
C MET A 133 13.78 3.69 7.87
N TYR A 134 13.05 4.47 8.67
CA TYR A 134 13.61 5.69 9.23
C TYR A 134 14.85 5.40 10.07
N ALA A 135 15.77 6.36 10.13
CA ALA A 135 16.96 6.26 10.98
C ALA A 135 16.56 6.02 12.45
N PRO A 136 17.36 5.27 13.23
CA PRO A 136 17.07 5.04 14.62
C PRO A 136 17.10 6.33 15.44
N MET A 137 16.23 6.41 16.42
CA MET A 137 16.25 7.39 17.49
C MET A 137 17.04 6.82 18.65
N LYS A 138 18.11 7.49 19.07
CA LYS A 138 18.88 7.09 20.26
C LYS A 138 18.29 7.77 21.49
N ILE A 139 17.95 6.96 22.49
CA ILE A 139 17.48 7.40 23.80
C ILE A 139 18.33 6.64 24.82
N ASP A 140 19.20 7.36 25.53
CA ASP A 140 20.23 6.79 26.38
C ASP A 140 21.13 5.79 25.62
N GLU A 141 21.19 4.55 26.05
CA GLU A 141 21.95 3.48 25.38
C GLU A 141 21.09 2.63 24.41
N ASP A 142 19.78 2.91 24.33
CA ASP A 142 18.84 2.17 23.51
C ASP A 142 18.59 2.85 22.15
N GLU A 143 18.41 2.03 21.12
CA GLU A 143 17.96 2.47 19.81
C GLU A 143 16.49 2.11 19.61
N TYR A 144 15.71 3.06 19.12
CA TYR A 144 14.31 2.92 18.76
C TYR A 144 14.08 3.24 17.29
N TYR A 145 13.14 2.56 16.68
CA TYR A 145 12.72 2.75 15.29
C TYR A 145 11.24 3.08 15.20
N ALA A 146 10.88 3.99 14.29
CA ALA A 146 9.49 4.10 13.85
C ALA A 146 9.06 2.79 13.20
N LYS A 147 7.89 2.29 13.54
CA LYS A 147 7.43 0.99 13.04
C LYS A 147 7.14 1.03 11.53
N PRO A 148 7.77 0.19 10.70
CA PRO A 148 7.40 0.03 9.30
C PRO A 148 6.14 -0.83 9.14
N MET A 149 5.90 -1.75 10.05
CA MET A 149 4.80 -2.72 10.05
C MET A 149 4.31 -3.03 11.46
N ASN A 150 3.03 -3.41 11.59
CA ASN A 150 2.44 -3.81 12.88
C ASN A 150 2.78 -5.25 13.29
N CYS A 151 3.12 -6.13 12.33
CA CYS A 151 3.26 -7.58 12.55
C CYS A 151 4.13 -7.97 13.76
N PRO A 152 5.33 -7.40 13.98
CA PRO A 152 6.14 -7.78 15.14
C PRO A 152 5.48 -7.45 16.48
N PHE A 153 4.70 -6.38 16.57
CA PHE A 153 3.93 -6.03 17.77
C PHE A 153 2.76 -6.98 18.00
N HIS A 154 2.05 -7.37 16.94
CA HIS A 154 0.97 -8.37 17.05
C HIS A 154 1.50 -9.70 17.57
N ILE A 155 2.71 -10.12 17.15
CA ILE A 155 3.38 -11.30 17.71
C ILE A 155 3.72 -11.12 19.19
N GLN A 156 4.08 -9.92 19.66
CA GLN A 156 4.28 -9.68 21.10
C GLN A 156 2.96 -9.80 21.89
N ILE A 157 1.85 -9.31 21.35
CA ILE A 157 0.52 -9.51 21.94
C ILE A 157 0.19 -11.00 22.00
N TYR A 158 0.43 -11.74 20.91
CA TYR A 158 0.24 -13.19 20.89
C TYR A 158 1.05 -13.89 21.99
N LYS A 159 2.32 -13.54 22.16
CA LYS A 159 3.24 -14.12 23.14
C LYS A 159 2.96 -13.70 24.59
N SER A 160 2.13 -12.70 24.85
CA SER A 160 1.84 -12.21 26.20
C SER A 160 1.07 -13.21 27.08
N LYS A 161 0.50 -14.26 26.46
CA LYS A 161 -0.23 -15.34 27.15
C LYS A 161 0.19 -16.69 26.59
N THR A 162 0.16 -17.73 27.42
CA THR A 162 0.24 -19.12 26.95
C THR A 162 -1.01 -19.42 26.12
N ARG A 163 -0.81 -19.95 24.92
CA ARG A 163 -1.86 -20.26 23.96
C ARG A 163 -1.92 -21.77 23.71
N SER A 164 -3.13 -22.26 23.50
CA SER A 164 -3.40 -23.63 23.07
C SER A 164 -3.83 -23.60 21.60
N TYR A 165 -3.70 -24.72 20.89
CA TYR A 165 -4.27 -24.89 19.55
C TYR A 165 -5.81 -24.70 19.53
N ARG A 166 -6.46 -24.82 20.69
CA ARG A 166 -7.91 -24.60 20.85
C ARG A 166 -8.29 -23.11 20.84
N ASP A 167 -7.31 -22.22 21.05
CA ASP A 167 -7.51 -20.77 21.01
C ASP A 167 -7.45 -20.21 19.57
N LEU A 168 -7.13 -21.08 18.60
CA LEU A 168 -7.01 -20.71 17.19
C LEU A 168 -8.34 -20.85 16.42
N PRO A 169 -8.60 -20.01 15.43
CA PRO A 169 -7.76 -18.93 14.95
C PRO A 169 -7.84 -17.68 15.84
N ILE A 170 -6.72 -17.00 16.04
CA ILE A 170 -6.66 -15.68 16.67
C ILE A 170 -6.57 -14.64 15.53
N ARG A 171 -7.45 -13.64 15.54
CA ARG A 171 -7.53 -12.59 14.53
C ARG A 171 -7.38 -11.23 15.18
N TYR A 172 -6.34 -10.49 14.80
CA TYR A 172 -6.10 -9.12 15.27
C TYR A 172 -6.22 -8.11 14.11
N ALA A 173 -6.84 -6.95 14.37
CA ALA A 173 -6.97 -5.83 13.45
C ALA A 173 -6.49 -4.52 14.10
#